data_06039570c75dd2dc77a902f858c903cd
#
_entry.id   06039570c75dd2dc77a902f858c903cd
#
_cell.length_a   1.000
_cell.length_b   1.000
_cell.length_c   1.000
_cell.angle_alpha   90.00
_cell.angle_beta   90.00
_cell.angle_gamma   90.00
#
_symmetry.space_group_name_H-M   'P 1'
#
loop_
_entity.id
_entity.type
_entity.pdbx_description
1 polymer ?
#
loop_
_entity_poly.entity_id
_entity_poly.type
_entity_poly.pdbx_seq_one_letter_code
_entity_poly.pdbx_strand_id
1 'polypeptide(L)'
;MHGNLEPEEKVMESKNFTVFSKDGCPYCTKIQEVLNLASLNFVTYKLGKDFDRKSFYGEFGEGSTFPQVVMNGNKLGGCTETVKYLKENQLV
;
A
#
# COMPACT_ATOMS: atom_id res chain seq x y z
N MET A 1 30.48 6.06 16.60
CA MET A 1 30.01 6.07 16.73
C MET A 1 29.40 6.02 16.54
N HIS A 2 28.87 5.61 16.59
CA HIS A 2 28.17 5.52 16.61
C HIS A 2 27.31 5.54 16.40
N GLY A 3 27.34 5.13 16.57
CA GLY A 3 25.95 5.17 16.66
C GLY A 3 25.25 5.47 15.44
N ASN A 4 25.64 5.66 14.51
CA ASN A 4 25.06 5.98 13.42
C ASN A 4 24.28 4.98 12.70
N LEU A 5 24.23 3.76 12.98
CA LEU A 5 23.46 2.76 12.33
C LEU A 5 21.99 2.88 12.53
N GLU A 6 21.62 3.38 13.66
CA GLU A 6 20.21 3.47 13.94
C GLU A 6 19.40 4.20 12.89
N PRO A 7 19.88 5.28 12.33
CA PRO A 7 19.07 5.98 11.34
C PRO A 7 18.72 5.09 10.17
N GLU A 8 19.63 4.27 9.75
CA GLU A 8 19.36 3.42 8.61
C GLU A 8 18.34 2.40 8.92
N GLU A 9 18.39 1.84 10.09
CA GLU A 9 17.41 0.84 10.46
C GLU A 9 16.04 1.43 10.51
N LYS A 10 15.93 2.65 11.01
CA LYS A 10 14.63 3.28 11.07
C LYS A 10 14.06 3.52 9.70
N VAL A 11 14.89 3.89 8.78
CA VAL A 11 14.42 4.12 7.44
C VAL A 11 13.84 2.85 6.86
N MET A 12 14.51 1.74 7.05
CA MET A 12 14.00 0.49 6.52
C MET A 12 12.69 0.11 7.15
N GLU A 13 12.55 0.41 8.43
CA GLU A 13 11.32 0.06 9.12
C GLU A 13 10.17 0.96 8.77
N SER A 14 10.42 2.05 8.09
CA SER A 14 9.37 3.02 7.83
C SER A 14 8.65 2.78 6.52
N LYS A 15 8.80 1.63 5.90
CA LYS A 15 8.03 1.31 4.70
C LYS A 15 6.63 0.92 5.11
N ASN A 16 5.73 1.88 5.02
CA ASN A 16 4.33 1.69 5.40
C ASN A 16 3.46 1.78 4.16
N PHE A 17 2.62 0.78 3.99
CA PHE A 17 1.73 0.70 2.85
C PHE A 17 0.32 1.06 3.29
N THR A 18 -0.40 1.76 2.44
CA THR A 18 -1.81 2.07 2.65
C THR A 18 -2.58 1.49 1.49
N VAL A 19 -3.58 0.67 1.81
CA VAL A 19 -4.40 0.02 0.80
C VAL A 19 -5.79 0.64 0.83
N PHE A 20 -6.19 1.22 -0.30
CA PHE A 20 -7.56 1.75 -0.44
C PHE A 20 -8.40 0.66 -1.08
N SER A 21 -9.35 0.14 -0.34
CA SER A 21 -10.10 -1.05 -0.72
C SER A 21 -11.60 -0.81 -0.70
N LYS A 22 -12.34 -1.81 -1.14
CA LYS A 22 -13.80 -1.80 -1.07
C LYS A 22 -14.28 -3.22 -0.85
N ASP A 23 -15.55 -3.36 -0.45
CA ASP A 23 -16.15 -4.68 -0.28
C ASP A 23 -16.27 -5.38 -1.64
N GLY A 24 -16.18 -6.71 -1.60
CA GLY A 24 -16.37 -7.50 -2.80
C GLY A 24 -15.26 -7.35 -3.83
N CYS A 25 -14.06 -7.04 -3.37
CA CYS A 25 -12.92 -6.79 -4.25
C CYS A 25 -11.86 -7.87 -4.02
N PRO A 26 -11.79 -8.89 -4.90
CA PRO A 26 -10.82 -9.97 -4.70
C PRO A 26 -9.38 -9.49 -4.72
N TYR A 27 -9.07 -8.54 -5.58
CA TYR A 27 -7.69 -8.02 -5.65
C TYR A 27 -7.34 -7.19 -4.42
N CYS A 28 -8.33 -6.57 -3.80
CA CYS A 28 -8.08 -5.87 -2.53
C CYS A 28 -7.66 -6.86 -1.46
N THR A 29 -8.35 -7.99 -1.38
CA THR A 29 -8.00 -9.04 -0.44
C THR A 29 -6.64 -9.62 -0.76
N LYS A 30 -6.37 -9.84 -2.05
CA LYS A 30 -5.12 -10.45 -2.46
C LYS A 30 -3.91 -9.60 -2.06
N ILE A 31 -3.97 -8.31 -2.31
CA ILE A 31 -2.81 -7.46 -1.99
C ILE A 31 -2.60 -7.38 -0.49
N GLN A 32 -3.68 -7.39 0.29
CA GLN A 32 -3.53 -7.38 1.73
C GLN A 32 -2.86 -8.67 2.21
N GLU A 33 -3.22 -9.79 1.60
CA GLU A 33 -2.59 -11.07 1.96
C GLU A 33 -1.11 -11.07 1.60
N VAL A 34 -0.77 -10.53 0.44
CA VAL A 34 0.62 -10.47 0.02
C VAL A 34 1.44 -9.64 1.00
N LEU A 35 0.94 -8.47 1.35
CA LEU A 35 1.64 -7.60 2.29
C LEU A 35 1.79 -8.26 3.65
N ASN A 36 0.76 -8.96 4.08
CA ASN A 36 0.79 -9.63 5.37
C ASN A 36 1.81 -10.78 5.38
N LEU A 37 1.81 -11.57 4.31
CA LEU A 37 2.75 -12.68 4.21
C LEU A 37 4.20 -12.21 4.13
N ALA A 38 4.41 -11.04 3.56
CA ALA A 38 5.75 -10.47 3.45
C ALA A 38 6.16 -9.75 4.74
N SER A 39 5.30 -9.76 5.75
CA SER A 39 5.55 -9.11 7.04
C SER A 39 5.78 -7.61 6.88
N LEU A 40 5.09 -7.00 5.94
CA LEU A 40 5.18 -5.57 5.71
C LEU A 40 4.07 -4.86 6.46
N ASN A 41 4.35 -3.67 6.95
CA ASN A 41 3.35 -2.87 7.64
C ASN A 41 2.39 -2.27 6.66
N PHE A 42 1.10 -2.40 6.91
CA PHE A 42 0.12 -1.75 6.06
C PHE A 42 -1.14 -1.43 6.84
N VAL A 43 -1.88 -0.48 6.31
CA VAL A 43 -3.17 -0.05 6.82
C VAL A 43 -4.15 -0.15 5.67
N THR A 44 -5.36 -0.60 5.97
CA THR A 44 -6.40 -0.71 4.96
C THR A 44 -7.50 0.28 5.27
N TYR A 45 -7.84 1.10 4.28
CA TYR A 45 -9.00 1.99 4.33
C TYR A 45 -10.06 1.44 3.40
N LYS A 46 -11.31 1.56 3.81
CA LYS A 46 -12.41 0.93 3.12
C LYS A 46 -13.41 1.97 2.62
N LEU A 47 -13.80 1.83 1.37
CA LEU A 47 -14.79 2.70 0.75
C LEU A 47 -16.11 2.62 1.52
N GLY A 48 -16.68 3.77 1.82
CA GLY A 48 -17.94 3.84 2.54
C GLY A 48 -17.77 3.90 4.03
N LYS A 49 -16.57 3.53 4.54
CA LYS A 49 -16.30 3.59 5.95
C LYS A 49 -15.25 4.65 6.26
N ASP A 50 -14.14 4.63 5.51
CA ASP A 50 -13.01 5.50 5.78
C ASP A 50 -12.87 6.60 4.74
N PHE A 51 -13.46 6.43 3.57
CA PHE A 51 -13.41 7.44 2.52
C PHE A 51 -14.59 7.21 1.58
N ASP A 52 -14.88 8.20 0.72
CA ASP A 52 -15.94 8.06 -0.26
C ASP A 52 -15.35 8.11 -1.67
N ARG A 53 -16.22 7.86 -2.67
CA ARG A 53 -15.74 7.80 -4.06
C ARG A 53 -15.23 9.14 -4.54
N LYS A 54 -15.83 10.22 -4.12
CA LYS A 54 -15.41 11.53 -4.56
C LYS A 54 -13.99 11.82 -4.11
N SER A 55 -13.68 11.56 -2.85
CA SER A 55 -12.34 11.76 -2.32
C SER A 55 -11.35 10.84 -3.03
N PHE A 56 -11.77 9.60 -3.27
CA PHE A 56 -10.91 8.62 -3.92
C PHE A 56 -10.55 9.07 -5.34
N TYR A 57 -11.55 9.48 -6.12
CA TYR A 57 -11.27 9.89 -7.49
C TYR A 57 -10.53 11.22 -7.53
N GLY A 58 -10.72 12.06 -6.51
CA GLY A 58 -9.95 13.29 -6.41
C GLY A 58 -8.48 13.03 -6.18
N GLU A 59 -8.17 11.95 -5.47
CA GLU A 59 -6.80 11.61 -5.16
C GLU A 59 -6.13 10.77 -6.26
N PHE A 60 -6.86 9.80 -6.81
CA PHE A 60 -6.27 8.83 -7.74
C PHE A 60 -6.69 9.03 -9.18
N GLY A 61 -7.66 9.90 -9.44
CA GLY A 61 -8.12 10.14 -10.79
C GLY A 61 -9.43 9.44 -11.09
N GLU A 62 -10.23 10.07 -11.93
CA GLU A 62 -11.52 9.52 -12.29
C GLU A 62 -11.33 8.21 -13.03
N GLY A 63 -12.15 7.22 -12.73
CA GLY A 63 -12.03 5.92 -13.36
C GLY A 63 -11.02 5.00 -12.71
N SER A 64 -10.35 5.43 -11.64
CA SER A 64 -9.39 4.58 -10.97
C SER A 64 -10.08 3.36 -10.38
N THR A 65 -9.37 2.23 -10.41
CA THR A 65 -9.90 0.97 -9.92
C THR A 65 -9.40 0.68 -8.52
N PHE A 66 -9.98 -0.34 -7.89
CA PHE A 66 -9.56 -0.81 -6.58
C PHE A 66 -8.80 -2.12 -6.73
N PRO A 67 -7.81 -2.37 -5.92
CA PRO A 67 -7.30 -1.50 -4.86
C PRO A 67 -6.36 -0.43 -5.41
N GLN A 68 -6.09 0.59 -4.59
CA GLN A 68 -5.01 1.52 -4.87
C GLN A 68 -4.09 1.48 -3.67
N VAL A 69 -2.80 1.38 -3.91
CA VAL A 69 -1.81 1.21 -2.85
C VAL A 69 -0.84 2.38 -2.87
N VAL A 70 -0.57 2.91 -1.69
CA VAL A 70 0.36 4.02 -1.51
C VAL A 70 1.42 3.57 -0.52
N MET A 71 2.68 3.85 -0.81
CA MET A 71 3.77 3.52 0.09
C MET A 71 4.54 4.79 0.41
N ASN A 72 4.44 5.21 1.67
CA ASN A 72 5.11 6.41 2.16
C ASN A 72 4.83 7.62 1.27
N GLY A 73 3.57 7.77 0.85
CA GLY A 73 3.19 8.90 0.02
C GLY A 73 3.35 8.68 -1.47
N ASN A 74 3.92 7.57 -1.89
CA ASN A 74 4.11 7.28 -3.31
C ASN A 74 3.03 6.33 -3.78
N LYS A 75 2.31 6.71 -4.82
CA LYS A 75 1.24 5.89 -5.36
C LYS A 75 1.84 4.77 -6.19
N LEU A 76 1.61 3.53 -5.77
CA LEU A 76 2.14 2.38 -6.47
C LEU A 76 1.20 1.85 -7.55
N GLY A 77 -0.09 2.08 -7.39
CA GLY A 77 -1.08 1.58 -8.32
C GLY A 77 -1.92 0.48 -7.70
N GLY A 78 -2.41 -0.44 -8.53
CA GLY A 78 -3.27 -1.51 -8.05
C GLY A 78 -2.49 -2.71 -7.56
N CYS A 79 -3.19 -3.84 -7.50
CA CYS A 79 -2.59 -5.07 -6.99
C CYS A 79 -1.39 -5.51 -7.84
N THR A 80 -1.58 -5.55 -9.15
CA THR A 80 -0.51 -6.01 -10.04
C THR A 80 0.71 -5.12 -9.96
N GLU A 81 0.51 -3.81 -10.00
CA GLU A 81 1.61 -2.86 -9.93
C GLU A 81 2.33 -2.96 -8.60
N THR A 82 1.58 -3.15 -7.52
CA THR A 82 2.18 -3.24 -6.20
C THR A 82 3.00 -4.52 -6.08
N VAL A 83 2.48 -5.65 -6.54
CA VAL A 83 3.23 -6.90 -6.51
C VAL A 83 4.52 -6.78 -7.30
N LYS A 84 4.46 -6.12 -8.45
CA LYS A 84 5.65 -5.90 -9.27
C LYS A 84 6.67 -5.08 -8.50
N TYR A 85 6.22 -4.01 -7.84
CA TYR A 85 7.11 -3.19 -7.03
C TYR A 85 7.78 -4.02 -5.93
N LEU A 86 7.00 -4.85 -5.25
CA LEU A 86 7.53 -5.67 -4.17
C LEU A 86 8.59 -6.64 -4.67
N LYS A 87 8.35 -7.24 -5.83
CA LYS A 87 9.32 -8.17 -6.40
C LYS A 87 10.58 -7.47 -6.86
N GLU A 88 10.43 -6.31 -7.49
CA GLU A 88 11.59 -5.57 -7.97
C GLU A 88 12.46 -5.07 -6.83
N ASN A 89 11.87 -4.86 -5.68
CA ASN A 89 12.60 -4.40 -4.51
C ASN A 89 12.90 -5.53 -3.54
N GLN A 90 12.66 -6.77 -3.96
CA GLN A 90 12.98 -7.96 -3.19
C GLN A 90 12.31 -7.97 -1.83
N LEU A 91 11.10 -7.47 -1.76
CA LEU A 91 10.32 -7.45 -0.53
C LEU A 91 9.42 -8.68 -0.41
N VAL A 92 9.27 -9.43 -1.49
CA VAL A 92 8.54 -10.70 -1.48
C VAL A 92 9.36 -11.74 -2.23
#